data_28bb0d035a45a04611d40a1b164f9bbd
#
_entry.id   28bb0d035a45a04611d40a1b164f9bbd
#
_cell.length_a   1.000
_cell.length_b   1.000
_cell.length_c   1.000
_cell.angle_alpha   90.00
_cell.angle_beta   90.00
_cell.angle_gamma   90.00
#
_symmetry.space_group_name_H-M   'P 1'
#
loop_
_entity.id
_entity.type
_entity.pdbx_description
1 polymer ?
#
loop_
_entity_poly.entity_id
_entity_poly.type
_entity_poly.pdbx_seq_one_letter_code
_entity_poly.pdbx_strand_id
1 'polypeptide(L)'
;MILAGWPLCIIGLVAGSFANSLGALILTQGVLYGIGFIIFYYPILSMVDEYWVRRRGMAYGLLCSASGVSGAVTPLALQALLHKYGHRTLLRGVAVFLFVLTGPLIPLLKGRPGQQHNVALRTDWTFLRTRLFWIYSISNLLMGLGYFFPALFLPSYAGAIGLSTSKGALLLALMSVAQVAGQFTFGYLSDERTSVNALITISASVAAIATLSAWGLARSIAPLVVFALLYGFFGAGYTAMWARMVTAVSNEPSAAQAIFGMFNFGKGVGNIAAGPISAGLLGWSSGDVGYGLGTYKAVVLFTGVCLLLSAGSLVTVHIKPK
;
A
#
# COMPACT_ATOMS: atom_id res chain seq x y z
N MET A 1 -9.41 -22.35 -1.41
CA MET A 1 -9.29 -21.02 -0.77
C MET A 1 -9.87 -19.91 -1.66
N ILE A 2 -9.44 -19.72 -2.92
CA ILE A 2 -9.96 -18.69 -3.85
C ILE A 2 -11.48 -18.72 -3.97
N LEU A 3 -12.07 -19.93 -4.19
CA LEU A 3 -13.52 -20.13 -4.28
C LEU A 3 -14.30 -19.79 -3.00
N ALA A 4 -13.65 -19.72 -1.84
CA ALA A 4 -14.30 -19.30 -0.59
C ALA A 4 -14.10 -17.81 -0.31
N GLY A 5 -12.90 -17.26 -0.58
CA GLY A 5 -12.58 -15.86 -0.33
C GLY A 5 -13.34 -14.88 -1.24
N TRP A 6 -13.47 -15.23 -2.52
CA TRP A 6 -14.16 -14.38 -3.48
C TRP A 6 -15.63 -14.12 -3.15
N PRO A 7 -16.49 -15.15 -2.88
CA PRO A 7 -17.88 -14.89 -2.48
C PRO A 7 -17.97 -14.07 -1.20
N LEU A 8 -17.03 -14.29 -0.27
CA LEU A 8 -17.00 -13.56 1.00
C LEU A 8 -16.79 -12.06 0.78
N CYS A 9 -15.94 -11.67 -0.17
CA CYS A 9 -15.78 -10.27 -0.57
C CYS A 9 -17.08 -9.68 -1.13
N ILE A 10 -17.75 -10.41 -2.03
CA ILE A 10 -19.02 -9.97 -2.62
C ILE A 10 -20.12 -9.83 -1.56
N ILE A 11 -20.24 -10.83 -0.68
CA ILE A 11 -21.19 -10.80 0.46
C ILE A 11 -20.89 -9.60 1.36
N GLY A 12 -19.62 -9.31 1.65
CA GLY A 12 -19.21 -8.15 2.45
C GLY A 12 -19.70 -6.83 1.86
N LEU A 13 -19.57 -6.63 0.55
CA LEU A 13 -20.08 -5.45 -0.16
C LEU A 13 -21.61 -5.37 -0.14
N VAL A 14 -22.29 -6.47 -0.43
CA VAL A 14 -23.75 -6.53 -0.42
C VAL A 14 -24.29 -6.27 0.99
N ALA A 15 -23.73 -6.94 2.01
CA ALA A 15 -24.11 -6.73 3.41
C ALA A 15 -23.87 -5.28 3.85
N GLY A 16 -22.76 -4.65 3.42
CA GLY A 16 -22.48 -3.24 3.66
C GLY A 16 -23.53 -2.30 3.06
N SER A 17 -24.21 -2.69 1.98
CA SER A 17 -25.29 -1.89 1.40
C SER A 17 -26.55 -1.79 2.29
N PHE A 18 -26.69 -2.69 3.25
CA PHE A 18 -27.78 -2.70 4.23
C PHE A 18 -27.38 -2.09 5.58
N ALA A 19 -26.10 -1.73 5.75
CA ALA A 19 -25.61 -1.16 7.00
C ALA A 19 -26.22 0.23 7.25
N ASN A 20 -26.76 0.43 8.45
CA ASN A 20 -27.35 1.69 8.90
C ASN A 20 -26.52 2.37 10.01
N SER A 21 -25.44 1.75 10.46
CA SER A 21 -24.56 2.27 11.49
C SER A 21 -23.10 2.17 11.06
N LEU A 22 -22.25 3.02 11.64
CA LEU A 22 -20.82 2.99 11.41
C LEU A 22 -20.20 1.64 11.79
N GLY A 23 -20.64 1.05 12.91
CA GLY A 23 -20.18 -0.26 13.35
C GLY A 23 -20.51 -1.37 12.35
N ALA A 24 -21.73 -1.36 11.77
CA ALA A 24 -22.13 -2.32 10.75
C ALA A 24 -21.31 -2.16 9.47
N LEU A 25 -20.96 -0.92 9.07
CA LEU A 25 -20.07 -0.66 7.92
C LEU A 25 -18.66 -1.18 8.19
N ILE A 26 -18.10 -0.94 9.38
CA ILE A 26 -16.78 -1.45 9.75
C ILE A 26 -16.76 -2.97 9.73
N LEU A 27 -17.78 -3.63 10.28
CA LEU A 27 -17.86 -5.10 10.31
C LEU A 27 -17.99 -5.69 8.90
N THR A 28 -18.82 -5.12 8.03
CA THR A 28 -19.08 -5.68 6.71
C THR A 28 -17.99 -5.34 5.71
N GLN A 29 -17.58 -4.08 5.61
CA GLN A 29 -16.58 -3.63 4.63
C GLN A 29 -15.14 -3.71 5.17
N GLY A 30 -14.94 -3.53 6.46
CA GLY A 30 -13.62 -3.67 7.07
C GLY A 30 -13.29 -5.14 7.34
N VAL A 31 -14.02 -5.77 8.24
CA VAL A 31 -13.66 -7.10 8.73
C VAL A 31 -14.04 -8.19 7.73
N LEU A 32 -15.29 -8.28 7.33
CA LEU A 32 -15.77 -9.37 6.48
C LEU A 32 -15.12 -9.33 5.08
N TYR A 33 -15.09 -8.15 4.46
CA TYR A 33 -14.42 -7.94 3.18
C TYR A 33 -12.91 -8.20 3.30
N GLY A 34 -12.27 -7.71 4.37
CA GLY A 34 -10.83 -7.90 4.61
C GLY A 34 -10.45 -9.37 4.78
N ILE A 35 -11.22 -10.15 5.53
CA ILE A 35 -11.02 -11.60 5.66
C ILE A 35 -11.18 -12.29 4.30
N GLY A 36 -12.26 -11.96 3.57
CA GLY A 36 -12.48 -12.49 2.22
C GLY A 36 -11.33 -12.18 1.27
N PHE A 37 -10.83 -10.93 1.32
CA PHE A 37 -9.70 -10.49 0.52
C PHE A 37 -8.41 -11.25 0.84
N ILE A 38 -8.09 -11.46 2.11
CA ILE A 38 -6.91 -12.24 2.52
C ILE A 38 -7.01 -13.67 1.98
N ILE A 39 -8.13 -14.35 2.17
CA ILE A 39 -8.36 -15.73 1.71
C ILE A 39 -8.29 -15.84 0.18
N PHE A 40 -8.67 -14.77 -0.54
CA PHE A 40 -8.61 -14.69 -2.00
C PHE A 40 -7.22 -14.34 -2.53
N TYR A 41 -6.56 -13.35 -1.93
CA TYR A 41 -5.34 -12.72 -2.43
C TYR A 41 -4.08 -13.57 -2.20
N TYR A 42 -3.95 -14.22 -1.03
CA TYR A 42 -2.76 -15.02 -0.73
C TYR A 42 -2.50 -16.19 -1.69
N PRO A 43 -3.51 -16.99 -2.10
CA PRO A 43 -3.29 -18.02 -3.10
C PRO A 43 -2.87 -17.47 -4.46
N ILE A 44 -3.36 -16.28 -4.84
CA ILE A 44 -2.96 -15.63 -6.10
C ILE A 44 -1.48 -15.23 -6.04
N LEU A 45 -1.03 -14.67 -4.91
CA LEU A 45 0.40 -14.37 -4.72
C LEU A 45 1.27 -15.61 -4.81
N SER A 46 0.84 -16.72 -4.19
CA SER A 46 1.55 -18.00 -4.28
C SER A 46 1.66 -18.47 -5.72
N MET A 47 0.59 -18.35 -6.52
CA MET A 47 0.63 -18.68 -7.95
C MET A 47 1.62 -17.81 -8.72
N VAL A 48 1.70 -16.51 -8.43
CA VAL A 48 2.69 -15.63 -9.07
C VAL A 48 4.11 -16.13 -8.79
N ASP A 49 4.41 -16.51 -7.56
CA ASP A 49 5.72 -17.06 -7.17
C ASP A 49 6.05 -18.40 -7.85
N GLU A 50 5.04 -19.23 -8.15
CA GLU A 50 5.19 -20.50 -8.85
C GLU A 50 5.54 -20.32 -10.34
N TYR A 51 4.92 -19.33 -10.98
CA TYR A 51 5.10 -19.08 -12.42
C TYR A 51 6.31 -18.20 -12.72
N TRP A 52 6.61 -17.20 -11.86
CA TRP A 52 7.68 -16.22 -12.06
C TRP A 52 8.89 -16.48 -11.16
N VAL A 53 9.76 -17.42 -11.55
CA VAL A 53 10.95 -17.77 -10.77
C VAL A 53 12.09 -16.76 -10.97
N ARG A 54 12.35 -16.33 -12.22
CA ARG A 54 13.54 -15.52 -12.58
C ARG A 54 13.32 -14.00 -12.41
N ARG A 55 12.10 -13.50 -12.62
CA ARG A 55 11.75 -12.06 -12.58
C ARG A 55 10.61 -11.81 -11.58
N ARG A 56 10.80 -12.26 -10.35
CA ARG A 56 9.79 -12.12 -9.30
C ARG A 56 9.48 -10.67 -8.95
N GLY A 57 10.51 -9.81 -8.86
CA GLY A 57 10.34 -8.41 -8.55
C GLY A 57 9.52 -7.68 -9.60
N MET A 58 9.78 -7.95 -10.89
CA MET A 58 8.99 -7.39 -11.99
C MET A 58 7.53 -7.85 -11.95
N ALA A 59 7.28 -9.13 -11.72
CA ALA A 59 5.93 -9.67 -11.63
C ALA A 59 5.16 -9.05 -10.45
N TYR A 60 5.82 -8.91 -9.30
CA TYR A 60 5.27 -8.23 -8.14
C TYR A 60 5.02 -6.74 -8.38
N GLY A 61 5.97 -6.05 -9.02
CA GLY A 61 5.82 -4.66 -9.41
C GLY A 61 4.60 -4.45 -10.31
N LEU A 62 4.40 -5.34 -11.28
CA LEU A 62 3.23 -5.31 -12.17
C LEU A 62 1.92 -5.58 -11.39
N LEU A 63 1.92 -6.56 -10.50
CA LEU A 63 0.75 -6.86 -9.64
C LEU A 63 0.39 -5.65 -8.75
N CYS A 64 1.39 -5.06 -8.10
CA CYS A 64 1.20 -3.89 -7.26
C CYS A 64 0.74 -2.67 -8.07
N SER A 65 1.22 -2.50 -9.30
CA SER A 65 0.85 -1.37 -10.16
C SER A 65 -0.65 -1.33 -10.49
N ALA A 66 -1.33 -2.48 -10.46
CA ALA A 66 -2.79 -2.53 -10.59
C ALA A 66 -3.51 -1.72 -9.50
N SER A 67 -2.93 -1.63 -8.29
CA SER A 67 -3.47 -0.79 -7.22
C SER A 67 -3.39 0.71 -7.54
N GLY A 68 -2.31 1.13 -8.20
CA GLY A 68 -2.15 2.51 -8.65
C GLY A 68 -3.14 2.89 -9.77
N VAL A 69 -3.36 1.99 -10.75
CA VAL A 69 -4.38 2.19 -11.80
C VAL A 69 -5.76 2.31 -11.17
N SER A 70 -6.10 1.39 -10.28
CA SER A 70 -7.37 1.44 -9.53
C SER A 70 -7.47 2.72 -8.71
N GLY A 71 -6.42 3.12 -8.00
CA GLY A 71 -6.36 4.34 -7.20
C GLY A 71 -6.56 5.62 -8.00
N ALA A 72 -6.19 5.65 -9.29
CA ALA A 72 -6.40 6.80 -10.16
C ALA A 72 -7.84 6.91 -10.65
N VAL A 73 -8.47 5.79 -11.03
CA VAL A 73 -9.78 5.78 -11.71
C VAL A 73 -10.94 5.62 -10.74
N THR A 74 -10.80 4.70 -9.78
CA THR A 74 -11.91 4.26 -8.91
C THR A 74 -12.49 5.40 -8.06
N PRO A 75 -11.71 6.27 -7.38
CA PRO A 75 -12.28 7.34 -6.57
C PRO A 75 -13.13 8.32 -7.36
N LEU A 76 -12.71 8.68 -8.58
CA LEU A 76 -13.42 9.61 -9.44
C LEU A 76 -14.75 9.00 -9.91
N ALA A 77 -14.73 7.74 -10.35
CA ALA A 77 -15.92 7.03 -10.79
C ALA A 77 -16.91 6.81 -9.62
N LEU A 78 -16.40 6.36 -8.45
CA LEU A 78 -17.24 6.11 -7.29
C LEU A 78 -17.83 7.40 -6.71
N GLN A 79 -17.09 8.52 -6.70
CA GLN A 79 -17.60 9.80 -6.23
C GLN A 79 -18.75 10.29 -7.09
N ALA A 80 -18.62 10.22 -8.42
CA ALA A 80 -19.70 10.59 -9.34
C ALA A 80 -20.96 9.73 -9.15
N LEU A 81 -20.78 8.42 -9.00
CA LEU A 81 -21.87 7.47 -8.76
C LEU A 81 -22.51 7.65 -7.37
N LEU A 82 -21.70 7.93 -6.35
CA LEU A 82 -22.15 8.15 -4.98
C LEU A 82 -23.08 9.37 -4.89
N HIS A 83 -22.70 10.47 -5.53
CA HIS A 83 -23.52 11.68 -5.60
C HIS A 83 -24.85 11.45 -6.33
N LYS A 84 -24.86 10.61 -7.36
CA LYS A 84 -26.05 10.38 -8.19
C LYS A 84 -27.01 9.33 -7.60
N TYR A 85 -26.48 8.25 -7.02
CA TYR A 85 -27.26 7.05 -6.66
C TYR A 85 -27.23 6.71 -5.16
N GLY A 86 -26.41 7.41 -4.38
CA GLY A 86 -26.26 7.14 -2.96
C GLY A 86 -25.43 5.88 -2.66
N HIS A 87 -25.04 5.70 -1.39
CA HIS A 87 -24.10 4.67 -0.97
C HIS A 87 -24.62 3.22 -1.12
N ARG A 88 -25.92 3.00 -0.89
CA ARG A 88 -26.51 1.64 -0.97
C ARG A 88 -26.50 1.09 -2.39
N THR A 89 -26.96 1.91 -3.33
CA THR A 89 -26.98 1.53 -4.76
C THR A 89 -25.56 1.40 -5.29
N LEU A 90 -24.64 2.28 -4.88
CA LEU A 90 -23.26 2.20 -5.26
C LEU A 90 -22.61 0.88 -4.83
N LEU A 91 -22.75 0.47 -3.57
CA LEU A 91 -22.15 -0.78 -3.07
C LEU A 91 -22.70 -2.02 -3.80
N ARG A 92 -24.00 -2.05 -4.06
CA ARG A 92 -24.62 -3.12 -4.87
C ARG A 92 -24.10 -3.13 -6.30
N GLY A 93 -23.99 -1.95 -6.92
CA GLY A 93 -23.43 -1.81 -8.27
C GLY A 93 -21.98 -2.29 -8.34
N VAL A 94 -21.14 -1.91 -7.38
CA VAL A 94 -19.76 -2.38 -7.28
C VAL A 94 -19.70 -3.89 -7.07
N ALA A 95 -20.55 -4.46 -6.20
CA ALA A 95 -20.62 -5.91 -5.99
C ALA A 95 -20.96 -6.67 -7.27
N VAL A 96 -21.99 -6.22 -8.03
CA VAL A 96 -22.38 -6.81 -9.30
C VAL A 96 -21.26 -6.65 -10.33
N PHE A 97 -20.66 -5.47 -10.45
CA PHE A 97 -19.56 -5.21 -11.36
C PHE A 97 -18.37 -6.14 -11.10
N LEU A 98 -17.95 -6.27 -9.82
CA LEU A 98 -16.87 -7.18 -9.45
C LEU A 98 -17.26 -8.64 -9.71
N PHE A 99 -18.51 -9.03 -9.42
CA PHE A 99 -18.98 -10.38 -9.69
C PHE A 99 -18.90 -10.74 -11.18
N VAL A 100 -19.38 -9.86 -12.04
CA VAL A 100 -19.40 -10.08 -13.51
C VAL A 100 -17.96 -10.03 -14.07
N LEU A 101 -17.12 -9.12 -13.59
CA LEU A 101 -15.76 -8.95 -14.11
C LEU A 101 -14.83 -10.08 -13.64
N THR A 102 -14.89 -10.46 -12.36
CA THR A 102 -13.94 -11.40 -11.79
C THR A 102 -14.44 -12.85 -11.78
N GLY A 103 -15.74 -13.08 -11.75
CA GLY A 103 -16.34 -14.42 -11.73
C GLY A 103 -15.84 -15.34 -12.85
N PRO A 104 -15.91 -14.92 -14.13
CA PRO A 104 -15.41 -15.73 -15.25
C PRO A 104 -13.90 -16.00 -15.21
N LEU A 105 -13.13 -15.17 -14.49
CA LEU A 105 -11.68 -15.32 -14.38
C LEU A 105 -11.26 -16.35 -13.33
N ILE A 106 -12.11 -16.64 -12.35
CA ILE A 106 -11.80 -17.58 -11.26
C ILE A 106 -11.45 -18.98 -11.75
N PRO A 107 -12.17 -19.60 -12.69
CA PRO A 107 -11.83 -20.91 -13.22
C PRO A 107 -10.48 -20.97 -13.94
N LEU A 108 -9.99 -19.80 -14.41
CA LEU A 108 -8.69 -19.67 -15.07
C LEU A 108 -7.52 -19.64 -14.09
N LEU A 109 -7.78 -19.31 -12.82
CA LEU A 109 -6.78 -19.28 -11.76
C LEU A 109 -6.46 -20.71 -11.32
N LYS A 110 -5.51 -21.35 -12.00
CA LYS A 110 -5.02 -22.71 -11.70
C LYS A 110 -3.55 -22.61 -11.29
N GLY A 111 -3.20 -23.25 -10.17
CA GLY A 111 -1.80 -23.47 -9.79
C GLY A 111 -1.07 -24.31 -10.83
N ARG A 112 0.25 -24.27 -10.84
CA ARG A 112 1.08 -25.01 -11.80
C ARG A 112 0.89 -26.53 -11.59
N PRO A 113 0.52 -27.31 -12.63
CA PRO A 113 0.40 -28.76 -12.52
C PRO A 113 1.76 -29.38 -12.19
N GLY A 114 1.82 -30.23 -11.18
CA GLY A 114 3.04 -30.97 -10.81
C GLY A 114 3.77 -30.51 -9.55
N GLN A 115 3.49 -29.34 -9.02
CA GLN A 115 3.86 -29.05 -7.63
C GLN A 115 2.74 -29.58 -6.72
N GLN A 116 2.92 -30.82 -6.24
CA GLN A 116 2.05 -31.36 -5.23
C GLN A 116 2.10 -30.46 -4.00
N HIS A 117 1.00 -29.77 -3.72
CA HIS A 117 0.71 -29.16 -2.42
C HIS A 117 0.50 -30.24 -1.33
N ASN A 118 1.16 -31.37 -1.50
CA ASN A 118 1.13 -32.47 -0.56
C ASN A 118 2.26 -32.28 0.45
N VAL A 119 1.86 -31.94 1.56
CA VAL A 119 2.44 -31.77 2.88
C VAL A 119 2.24 -30.31 3.29
N ALA A 120 1.46 -30.13 4.34
CA ALA A 120 1.57 -28.94 5.17
C ALA A 120 3.03 -28.88 5.66
N LEU A 121 3.92 -28.34 4.83
CA LEU A 121 5.30 -28.11 5.18
C LEU A 121 5.25 -27.27 6.44
N ARG A 122 5.73 -27.81 7.54
CA ARG A 122 5.91 -27.04 8.77
C ARG A 122 6.65 -25.77 8.37
N THR A 123 6.03 -24.63 8.60
CA THR A 123 6.64 -23.34 8.32
C THR A 123 7.97 -23.30 9.07
N ASP A 124 9.04 -23.06 8.35
CA ASP A 124 10.35 -22.85 8.97
C ASP A 124 10.39 -21.46 9.58
N TRP A 125 10.39 -21.39 10.91
CA TRP A 125 10.42 -20.15 11.69
C TRP A 125 11.85 -19.67 11.99
N THR A 126 12.88 -20.30 11.45
CA THR A 126 14.28 -19.93 11.70
C THR A 126 14.60 -18.51 11.25
N PHE A 127 13.88 -17.98 10.27
CA PHE A 127 14.02 -16.60 9.81
C PHE A 127 13.78 -15.55 10.93
N LEU A 128 13.01 -15.87 11.97
CA LEU A 128 12.80 -14.99 13.13
C LEU A 128 14.10 -14.70 13.90
N ARG A 129 15.09 -15.57 13.78
CA ARG A 129 16.42 -15.38 14.35
C ARG A 129 17.32 -14.51 13.48
N THR A 130 16.92 -14.22 12.25
CA THR A 130 17.70 -13.43 11.29
C THR A 130 17.57 -11.96 11.59
N ARG A 131 18.69 -11.27 11.82
CA ARG A 131 18.71 -9.82 12.05
C ARG A 131 18.08 -9.04 10.90
N LEU A 132 18.30 -9.48 9.66
CA LEU A 132 17.78 -8.84 8.45
C LEU A 132 16.24 -8.83 8.43
N PHE A 133 15.60 -9.90 8.89
CA PHE A 133 14.14 -9.96 9.01
C PHE A 133 13.60 -8.84 9.92
N TRP A 134 14.18 -8.62 11.08
CA TRP A 134 13.72 -7.59 12.00
C TRP A 134 13.97 -6.17 11.48
N ILE A 135 15.09 -5.95 10.81
CA ILE A 135 15.38 -4.66 10.17
C ILE A 135 14.34 -4.34 9.10
N TYR A 136 14.02 -5.31 8.22
CA TYR A 136 12.98 -5.14 7.22
C TYR A 136 11.58 -4.97 7.84
N SER A 137 11.26 -5.70 8.89
CA SER A 137 9.97 -5.61 9.58
C SER A 137 9.77 -4.24 10.23
N ILE A 138 10.81 -3.72 10.91
CA ILE A 138 10.79 -2.37 11.52
C ILE A 138 10.69 -1.30 10.43
N SER A 139 11.51 -1.40 9.37
CA SER A 139 11.45 -0.49 8.24
C SER A 139 10.06 -0.45 7.61
N ASN A 140 9.45 -1.62 7.43
CA ASN A 140 8.12 -1.77 6.85
C ASN A 140 7.00 -1.22 7.75
N LEU A 141 7.10 -1.42 9.06
CA LEU A 141 6.16 -0.84 10.03
C LEU A 141 6.24 0.69 10.02
N LEU A 142 7.46 1.25 10.05
CA LEU A 142 7.69 2.69 9.99
C LEU A 142 7.18 3.29 8.67
N MET A 143 7.45 2.61 7.56
CA MET A 143 6.89 2.98 6.26
C MET A 143 5.37 2.95 6.28
N GLY A 144 4.75 1.92 6.84
CA GLY A 144 3.30 1.78 6.97
C GLY A 144 2.65 2.89 7.78
N LEU A 145 3.30 3.32 8.88
CA LEU A 145 2.81 4.43 9.72
C LEU A 145 2.71 5.76 8.95
N GLY A 146 3.64 6.04 8.01
CA GLY A 146 3.64 7.27 7.23
C GLY A 146 2.90 7.20 5.90
N TYR A 147 2.70 6.00 5.36
CA TYR A 147 2.36 5.79 3.95
C TYR A 147 1.03 6.40 3.49
N PHE A 148 0.00 6.33 4.34
CA PHE A 148 -1.35 6.75 3.96
C PHE A 148 -1.63 8.23 4.13
N PHE A 149 -0.85 8.95 4.94
CA PHE A 149 -1.12 10.36 5.23
C PHE A 149 -1.17 11.25 3.99
N PRO A 150 -0.25 11.13 3.02
CA PRO A 150 -0.35 11.93 1.80
C PRO A 150 -1.64 11.69 1.02
N ALA A 151 -2.06 10.45 0.86
CA ALA A 151 -3.30 10.13 0.15
C ALA A 151 -4.54 10.69 0.85
N LEU A 152 -4.55 10.71 2.20
CA LEU A 152 -5.67 11.21 3.00
C LEU A 152 -5.72 12.74 3.01
N PHE A 153 -4.57 13.40 3.15
CA PHE A 153 -4.52 14.83 3.46
C PHE A 153 -4.14 15.73 2.29
N LEU A 154 -3.62 15.20 1.18
CA LEU A 154 -3.22 16.00 0.02
C LEU A 154 -4.39 16.81 -0.58
N PRO A 155 -5.62 16.26 -0.76
CA PRO A 155 -6.74 17.04 -1.25
C PRO A 155 -7.18 18.13 -0.26
N SER A 156 -7.22 17.82 1.03
CA SER A 156 -7.59 18.77 2.08
C SER A 156 -6.56 19.89 2.21
N TYR A 157 -5.27 19.56 2.10
CA TYR A 157 -4.18 20.52 2.06
C TYR A 157 -4.29 21.44 0.84
N ALA A 158 -4.59 20.89 -0.34
CA ALA A 158 -4.82 21.66 -1.55
C ALA A 158 -6.00 22.64 -1.38
N GLY A 159 -7.08 22.21 -0.74
CA GLY A 159 -8.21 23.06 -0.39
C GLY A 159 -7.82 24.18 0.58
N ALA A 160 -6.98 23.90 1.57
CA ALA A 160 -6.50 24.89 2.55
C ALA A 160 -5.63 26.01 1.93
N ILE A 161 -4.95 25.75 0.81
CA ILE A 161 -4.25 26.81 0.03
C ILE A 161 -5.12 27.46 -1.05
N GLY A 162 -6.45 27.25 -1.01
CA GLY A 162 -7.40 27.88 -1.93
C GLY A 162 -7.52 27.20 -3.30
N LEU A 163 -7.04 25.97 -3.48
CA LEU A 163 -7.22 25.22 -4.72
C LEU A 163 -8.60 24.57 -4.79
N SER A 164 -9.14 24.46 -6.00
CA SER A 164 -10.42 23.78 -6.22
C SER A 164 -10.34 22.28 -5.91
N THR A 165 -11.47 21.67 -5.55
CA THR A 165 -11.60 20.22 -5.29
C THR A 165 -11.10 19.39 -6.48
N SER A 166 -11.33 19.84 -7.71
CA SER A 166 -10.82 19.18 -8.92
C SER A 166 -9.29 19.12 -8.97
N LYS A 167 -8.60 20.19 -8.50
CA LYS A 167 -7.13 20.19 -8.42
C LYS A 167 -6.63 19.23 -7.34
N GLY A 168 -7.34 19.11 -6.22
CA GLY A 168 -7.05 18.08 -5.21
C GLY A 168 -7.17 16.65 -5.74
N ALA A 169 -8.24 16.38 -6.49
CA ALA A 169 -8.43 15.09 -7.16
C ALA A 169 -7.36 14.81 -8.23
N LEU A 170 -6.96 15.86 -9.00
CA LEU A 170 -5.86 15.76 -9.96
C LEU A 170 -4.53 15.37 -9.30
N LEU A 171 -4.21 15.95 -8.14
CA LEU A 171 -2.99 15.59 -7.39
C LEU A 171 -2.97 14.12 -6.98
N LEU A 172 -4.11 13.58 -6.53
CA LEU A 172 -4.22 12.14 -6.22
C LEU A 172 -4.07 11.26 -7.47
N ALA A 173 -4.66 11.68 -8.58
CA ALA A 173 -4.53 10.97 -9.85
C ALA A 173 -3.06 10.95 -10.33
N LEU A 174 -2.37 12.09 -10.27
CA LEU A 174 -0.94 12.19 -10.60
C LEU A 174 -0.08 11.32 -9.69
N MET A 175 -0.37 11.33 -8.38
CA MET A 175 0.32 10.46 -7.41
C MET A 175 0.10 8.99 -7.73
N SER A 176 -1.11 8.58 -8.12
CA SER A 176 -1.44 7.21 -8.49
C SER A 176 -0.76 6.77 -9.79
N VAL A 177 -0.69 7.65 -10.80
CA VAL A 177 0.05 7.39 -12.05
C VAL A 177 1.54 7.22 -11.77
N ALA A 178 2.12 8.11 -10.96
CA ALA A 178 3.52 7.99 -10.53
C ALA A 178 3.78 6.71 -9.72
N GLN A 179 2.80 6.28 -8.90
CA GLN A 179 2.84 5.01 -8.17
C GLN A 179 2.95 3.81 -9.12
N VAL A 180 2.16 3.76 -10.19
CA VAL A 180 2.25 2.69 -11.21
C VAL A 180 3.66 2.63 -11.79
N ALA A 181 4.17 3.78 -12.24
CA ALA A 181 5.52 3.86 -12.82
C ALA A 181 6.60 3.45 -11.80
N GLY A 182 6.49 3.90 -10.55
CA GLY A 182 7.43 3.56 -9.47
C GLY A 182 7.43 2.08 -9.15
N GLN A 183 6.26 1.47 -8.96
CA GLN A 183 6.14 0.06 -8.65
C GLN A 183 6.71 -0.83 -9.75
N PHE A 184 6.44 -0.50 -11.02
CA PHE A 184 7.03 -1.21 -12.15
C PHE A 184 8.55 -1.06 -12.19
N THR A 185 9.06 0.17 -12.07
CA THR A 185 10.49 0.48 -12.15
C THR A 185 11.27 -0.17 -11.01
N PHE A 186 10.83 -0.02 -9.75
CA PHE A 186 11.50 -0.63 -8.60
C PHE A 186 11.37 -2.15 -8.58
N GLY A 187 10.24 -2.70 -9.04
CA GLY A 187 10.08 -4.12 -9.26
C GLY A 187 11.11 -4.67 -10.24
N TYR A 188 11.27 -4.02 -11.39
CA TYR A 188 12.26 -4.38 -12.41
C TYR A 188 13.69 -4.23 -11.88
N LEU A 189 14.05 -3.08 -11.32
CA LEU A 189 15.38 -2.81 -10.78
C LEU A 189 15.77 -3.77 -9.65
N SER A 190 14.80 -4.25 -8.88
CA SER A 190 15.07 -5.20 -7.80
C SER A 190 15.49 -6.58 -8.30
N ASP A 191 15.17 -6.94 -9.54
CA ASP A 191 15.58 -8.19 -10.18
C ASP A 191 16.97 -8.12 -10.83
N GLU A 192 17.45 -6.91 -11.05
CA GLU A 192 18.80 -6.67 -11.59
C GLU A 192 19.87 -6.84 -10.49
N ARG A 193 21.15 -6.62 -10.83
CA ARG A 193 22.28 -6.73 -9.88
C ARG A 193 22.32 -5.66 -8.79
N THR A 194 21.32 -4.79 -8.73
CA THR A 194 21.25 -3.70 -7.76
C THR A 194 20.93 -4.22 -6.36
N SER A 195 21.59 -3.69 -5.35
CA SER A 195 21.30 -4.03 -3.95
C SER A 195 19.88 -3.62 -3.57
N VAL A 196 19.08 -4.59 -3.14
CA VAL A 196 17.70 -4.34 -2.65
C VAL A 196 17.71 -3.31 -1.51
N ASN A 197 18.69 -3.39 -0.59
CA ASN A 197 18.81 -2.45 0.52
C ASN A 197 19.04 -1.02 0.02
N ALA A 198 19.89 -0.84 -0.99
CA ALA A 198 20.13 0.48 -1.57
C ALA A 198 18.86 1.05 -2.23
N LEU A 199 18.14 0.22 -2.99
CA LEU A 199 16.88 0.63 -3.64
C LEU A 199 15.82 1.05 -2.61
N ILE A 200 15.67 0.28 -1.53
CA ILE A 200 14.72 0.60 -0.46
C ILE A 200 15.12 1.90 0.25
N THR A 201 16.41 2.06 0.56
CA THR A 201 16.92 3.28 1.21
C THR A 201 16.70 4.50 0.33
N ILE A 202 17.01 4.43 -0.96
CA ILE A 202 16.76 5.52 -1.92
C ILE A 202 15.28 5.84 -1.99
N SER A 203 14.43 4.82 -2.15
CA SER A 203 12.97 4.96 -2.21
C SER A 203 12.41 5.70 -0.99
N ALA A 204 12.75 5.24 0.21
CA ALA A 204 12.26 5.84 1.45
C ALA A 204 12.85 7.25 1.70
N SER A 205 14.14 7.46 1.39
CA SER A 205 14.80 8.76 1.59
C SER A 205 14.25 9.84 0.66
N VAL A 206 14.09 9.53 -0.63
CA VAL A 206 13.53 10.50 -1.58
C VAL A 206 12.08 10.82 -1.25
N ALA A 207 11.27 9.83 -0.88
CA ALA A 207 9.90 10.06 -0.44
C ALA A 207 9.85 10.94 0.82
N ALA A 208 10.76 10.74 1.77
CA ALA A 208 10.87 11.54 2.99
C ALA A 208 11.26 13.00 2.67
N ILE A 209 12.28 13.20 1.83
CA ILE A 209 12.73 14.53 1.42
C ILE A 209 11.60 15.26 0.68
N ALA A 210 10.93 14.58 -0.26
CA ALA A 210 9.78 15.17 -0.96
C ALA A 210 8.66 15.58 0.01
N THR A 211 8.39 14.75 1.03
CA THR A 211 7.39 15.04 2.06
C THR A 211 7.78 16.28 2.87
N LEU A 212 9.00 16.33 3.38
CA LEU A 212 9.44 17.42 4.24
C LEU A 212 9.67 18.74 3.48
N SER A 213 10.11 18.69 2.22
CA SER A 213 10.37 19.88 1.41
C SER A 213 9.17 20.26 0.55
N ALA A 214 8.82 19.44 -0.44
CA ALA A 214 7.81 19.81 -1.44
C ALA A 214 6.40 19.91 -0.85
N TRP A 215 6.00 19.00 0.06
CA TRP A 215 4.69 19.09 0.73
C TRP A 215 4.71 20.11 1.86
N GLY A 216 5.71 20.04 2.76
CA GLY A 216 5.76 20.91 3.93
C GLY A 216 5.89 22.41 3.61
N LEU A 217 6.53 22.78 2.51
CA LEU A 217 6.73 24.16 2.07
C LEU A 217 5.71 24.59 1.00
N ALA A 218 4.77 23.73 0.60
CA ALA A 218 3.86 24.02 -0.48
C ALA A 218 2.92 25.21 -0.17
N ARG A 219 2.90 26.19 -1.07
CA ARG A 219 2.02 27.35 -1.04
C ARG A 219 1.25 27.52 -2.35
N SER A 220 1.51 26.66 -3.31
CA SER A 220 0.90 26.66 -4.63
C SER A 220 0.75 25.23 -5.16
N ILE A 221 0.12 25.09 -6.32
CA ILE A 221 -0.09 23.78 -6.94
C ILE A 221 1.24 23.13 -7.40
N ALA A 222 2.22 23.92 -7.84
CA ALA A 222 3.45 23.38 -8.43
C ALA A 222 4.27 22.50 -7.46
N PRO A 223 4.59 22.91 -6.21
CA PRO A 223 5.25 22.03 -5.24
C PRO A 223 4.41 20.79 -4.91
N LEU A 224 3.07 20.89 -4.88
CA LEU A 224 2.21 19.73 -4.62
C LEU A 224 2.24 18.72 -5.77
N VAL A 225 2.35 19.16 -7.02
CA VAL A 225 2.53 18.29 -8.18
C VAL A 225 3.87 17.58 -8.09
N VAL A 226 4.95 18.30 -7.81
CA VAL A 226 6.29 17.71 -7.60
C VAL A 226 6.26 16.68 -6.48
N PHE A 227 5.63 17.01 -5.35
CA PHE A 227 5.44 16.08 -4.24
C PHE A 227 4.67 14.83 -4.67
N ALA A 228 3.51 15.01 -5.34
CA ALA A 228 2.66 13.90 -5.77
C ALA A 228 3.42 12.94 -6.69
N LEU A 229 4.20 13.46 -7.63
CA LEU A 229 5.01 12.66 -8.54
C LEU A 229 6.16 11.94 -7.83
N LEU A 230 6.94 12.65 -7.01
CA LEU A 230 8.07 12.06 -6.29
C LEU A 230 7.58 11.05 -5.24
N TYR A 231 6.60 11.42 -4.43
CA TYR A 231 6.08 10.53 -3.40
C TYR A 231 5.40 9.31 -4.00
N GLY A 232 4.58 9.50 -5.04
CA GLY A 232 3.94 8.39 -5.75
C GLY A 232 4.97 7.41 -6.30
N PHE A 233 5.97 7.90 -7.02
CA PHE A 233 7.00 7.08 -7.64
C PHE A 233 7.88 6.35 -6.62
N PHE A 234 8.48 7.07 -5.70
CA PHE A 234 9.42 6.50 -4.74
C PHE A 234 8.72 5.81 -3.57
N GLY A 235 7.70 6.41 -2.96
CA GLY A 235 7.00 5.81 -1.82
C GLY A 235 6.30 4.50 -2.15
N ALA A 236 5.69 4.38 -3.33
CA ALA A 236 5.05 3.15 -3.76
C ALA A 236 6.04 2.08 -4.23
N GLY A 237 7.21 2.48 -4.73
CA GLY A 237 8.29 1.56 -5.12
C GLY A 237 8.73 0.63 -3.99
N TYR A 238 8.67 1.09 -2.74
CA TYR A 238 9.01 0.29 -1.55
C TYR A 238 8.25 -1.06 -1.51
N THR A 239 6.95 -1.05 -1.74
CA THR A 239 6.13 -2.27 -1.68
C THR A 239 6.41 -3.24 -2.83
N ALA A 240 6.81 -2.76 -3.98
CA ALA A 240 7.16 -3.60 -5.12
C ALA A 240 8.40 -4.47 -4.84
N MET A 241 9.27 -4.04 -3.92
CA MET A 241 10.49 -4.76 -3.55
C MET A 241 10.29 -5.86 -2.50
N TRP A 242 9.08 -6.01 -1.94
CA TRP A 242 8.82 -7.01 -0.89
C TRP A 242 9.18 -8.44 -1.29
N ALA A 243 8.89 -8.85 -2.52
CA ALA A 243 9.24 -10.17 -3.01
C ALA A 243 10.76 -10.44 -2.89
N ARG A 244 11.57 -9.42 -3.19
CA ARG A 244 13.03 -9.51 -3.08
C ARG A 244 13.53 -9.40 -1.64
N MET A 245 12.85 -8.61 -0.80
CA MET A 245 13.13 -8.58 0.65
C MET A 245 12.90 -9.95 1.29
N VAL A 246 11.81 -10.63 0.92
CA VAL A 246 11.50 -11.99 1.40
C VAL A 246 12.62 -12.96 1.00
N THR A 247 13.02 -12.98 -0.27
CA THR A 247 14.11 -13.86 -0.74
C THR A 247 15.47 -13.52 -0.16
N ALA A 248 15.71 -12.26 0.23
CA ALA A 248 16.93 -11.87 0.93
C ALA A 248 16.98 -12.38 2.39
N VAL A 249 15.83 -12.58 3.02
CA VAL A 249 15.72 -13.12 4.40
C VAL A 249 15.80 -14.63 4.40
N SER A 250 15.08 -15.30 3.50
CA SER A 250 15.06 -16.76 3.40
C SER A 250 14.81 -17.23 1.97
N ASN A 251 15.52 -18.27 1.57
CA ASN A 251 15.29 -18.97 0.29
C ASN A 251 14.27 -20.12 0.41
N GLU A 252 13.83 -20.44 1.63
CA GLU A 252 12.89 -21.52 1.89
C GLU A 252 11.46 -21.11 1.49
N PRO A 253 10.79 -21.85 0.57
CA PRO A 253 9.44 -21.51 0.13
C PRO A 253 8.41 -21.49 1.26
N SER A 254 8.58 -22.35 2.28
CA SER A 254 7.69 -22.42 3.44
C SER A 254 7.79 -21.17 4.33
N ALA A 255 8.97 -20.57 4.44
CA ALA A 255 9.22 -19.34 5.18
C ALA A 255 8.75 -18.09 4.40
N ALA A 256 8.83 -18.10 3.06
CA ALA A 256 8.55 -16.95 2.23
C ALA A 256 7.13 -16.40 2.44
N GLN A 257 6.11 -17.26 2.50
CA GLN A 257 4.72 -16.85 2.75
C GLN A 257 4.54 -16.25 4.14
N ALA A 258 5.20 -16.82 5.17
CA ALA A 258 5.12 -16.30 6.54
C ALA A 258 5.79 -14.95 6.66
N ILE A 259 6.97 -14.74 6.06
CA ILE A 259 7.69 -13.46 6.03
C ILE A 259 6.84 -12.40 5.34
N PHE A 260 6.27 -12.73 4.16
CA PHE A 260 5.39 -11.83 3.43
C PHE A 260 4.13 -11.47 4.24
N GLY A 261 3.53 -12.45 4.92
CA GLY A 261 2.41 -12.24 5.82
C GLY A 261 2.74 -11.27 6.96
N MET A 262 3.93 -11.41 7.57
CA MET A 262 4.39 -10.52 8.63
C MET A 262 4.66 -9.09 8.14
N PHE A 263 5.18 -8.92 6.92
CA PHE A 263 5.33 -7.60 6.32
C PHE A 263 3.98 -6.93 6.06
N ASN A 264 3.00 -7.68 5.54
CA ASN A 264 1.63 -7.19 5.39
C ASN A 264 0.99 -6.81 6.72
N PHE A 265 1.16 -7.66 7.74
CA PHE A 265 0.66 -7.37 9.08
C PHE A 265 1.26 -6.08 9.65
N GLY A 266 2.59 -5.92 9.60
CA GLY A 266 3.26 -4.71 10.07
C GLY A 266 2.77 -3.45 9.35
N LYS A 267 2.64 -3.49 8.01
CA LYS A 267 2.05 -2.39 7.24
C LYS A 267 0.59 -2.14 7.60
N GLY A 268 -0.19 -3.22 7.81
CA GLY A 268 -1.59 -3.13 8.22
C GLY A 268 -1.76 -2.44 9.57
N VAL A 269 -0.92 -2.76 10.56
CA VAL A 269 -0.88 -2.08 11.86
C VAL A 269 -0.63 -0.58 11.67
N GLY A 270 0.37 -0.21 10.86
CA GLY A 270 0.66 1.19 10.54
C GLY A 270 -0.55 1.90 9.90
N ASN A 271 -1.20 1.24 8.94
CA ASN A 271 -2.36 1.80 8.25
C ASN A 271 -3.58 2.01 9.17
N ILE A 272 -3.86 1.06 10.07
CA ILE A 272 -4.95 1.18 11.05
C ILE A 272 -4.63 2.31 12.05
N ALA A 273 -3.38 2.38 12.51
CA ALA A 273 -2.94 3.42 13.44
C ALA A 273 -2.96 4.83 12.81
N ALA A 274 -2.89 4.96 11.49
CA ALA A 274 -2.91 6.25 10.81
C ALA A 274 -4.15 7.09 11.13
N GLY A 275 -5.34 6.47 11.31
CA GLY A 275 -6.57 7.18 11.69
C GLY A 275 -6.47 7.88 13.05
N PRO A 276 -6.30 7.14 14.16
CA PRO A 276 -6.14 7.73 15.49
C PRO A 276 -4.96 8.70 15.59
N ILE A 277 -3.81 8.36 14.99
CA ILE A 277 -2.63 9.23 14.99
C ILE A 277 -2.93 10.54 14.28
N SER A 278 -3.60 10.51 13.13
CA SER A 278 -3.95 11.73 12.40
C SER A 278 -4.88 12.65 13.18
N ALA A 279 -5.85 12.08 13.89
CA ALA A 279 -6.76 12.85 14.74
C ALA A 279 -6.00 13.59 15.86
N GLY A 280 -5.05 12.92 16.52
CA GLY A 280 -4.16 13.53 17.51
C GLY A 280 -3.26 14.61 16.94
N LEU A 281 -2.65 14.35 15.77
CA LEU A 281 -1.73 15.29 15.13
C LEU A 281 -2.42 16.58 14.63
N LEU A 282 -3.64 16.47 14.12
CA LEU A 282 -4.42 17.62 13.70
C LEU A 282 -4.91 18.47 14.89
N GLY A 283 -5.14 17.85 16.05
CA GLY A 283 -5.48 18.56 17.27
C GLY A 283 -4.33 19.41 17.84
N TRP A 284 -3.11 19.17 17.42
CA TRP A 284 -1.90 19.92 17.79
C TRP A 284 -1.58 21.08 16.83
N SER A 285 -2.57 21.55 16.09
CA SER A 285 -2.38 22.66 15.15
C SER A 285 -2.07 23.96 15.90
N SER A 286 -0.88 24.50 15.70
CA SER A 286 -0.57 25.90 16.02
C SER A 286 -1.16 26.78 14.91
N GLY A 287 -1.92 27.80 15.26
CA GLY A 287 -2.51 28.75 14.29
C GLY A 287 -1.53 29.58 13.47
N ASP A 288 -0.25 29.18 13.46
CA ASP A 288 0.82 29.82 12.74
C ASP A 288 0.83 29.34 11.28
N VAL A 289 0.66 30.29 10.34
CA VAL A 289 0.59 30.03 8.88
C VAL A 289 1.96 29.64 8.30
N GLY A 290 2.84 29.10 9.14
CA GLY A 290 4.18 28.66 8.81
C GLY A 290 4.23 27.36 7.98
N TYR A 291 5.23 26.54 8.24
CA TYR A 291 5.45 25.23 7.64
C TYR A 291 4.21 24.32 7.78
N GLY A 292 3.83 23.62 6.69
CA GLY A 292 2.66 22.73 6.69
C GLY A 292 1.33 23.44 6.91
N LEU A 293 1.22 24.73 6.60
CA LEU A 293 0.05 25.58 6.86
C LEU A 293 -0.37 25.62 8.35
N GLY A 294 0.54 25.33 9.28
CA GLY A 294 0.23 25.19 10.69
C GLY A 294 -0.59 23.94 11.01
N THR A 295 -1.77 23.80 10.42
CA THR A 295 -2.70 22.68 10.66
C THR A 295 -2.11 21.32 10.28
N TYR A 296 -1.39 21.21 9.17
CA TYR A 296 -0.82 19.97 8.68
C TYR A 296 0.65 19.77 9.06
N LYS A 297 1.25 20.71 9.80
CA LYS A 297 2.67 20.65 10.20
C LYS A 297 3.04 19.34 10.87
N ALA A 298 2.27 18.93 11.88
CA ALA A 298 2.52 17.70 12.62
C ALA A 298 2.38 16.44 11.73
N VAL A 299 1.41 16.42 10.83
CA VAL A 299 1.19 15.32 9.87
C VAL A 299 2.35 15.19 8.89
N VAL A 300 2.81 16.30 8.32
CA VAL A 300 3.95 16.34 7.38
C VAL A 300 5.24 15.89 8.07
N LEU A 301 5.52 16.42 9.26
CA LEU A 301 6.70 16.04 10.05
C LEU A 301 6.65 14.57 10.45
N PHE A 302 5.53 14.07 10.96
CA PHE A 302 5.37 12.68 11.34
C PHE A 302 5.62 11.75 10.14
N THR A 303 4.98 12.03 9.00
CA THR A 303 5.18 11.27 7.77
C THR A 303 6.65 11.25 7.35
N GLY A 304 7.26 12.43 7.25
CA GLY A 304 8.66 12.54 6.84
C GLY A 304 9.64 11.84 7.78
N VAL A 305 9.42 11.97 9.10
CA VAL A 305 10.24 11.29 10.11
C VAL A 305 10.09 9.76 10.03
N CYS A 306 8.87 9.24 9.92
CA CYS A 306 8.64 7.80 9.76
C CYS A 306 9.37 7.24 8.53
N LEU A 307 9.33 7.94 7.40
CA LEU A 307 10.04 7.55 6.18
C LEU A 307 11.56 7.63 6.33
N LEU A 308 12.09 8.67 6.99
CA LEU A 308 13.53 8.78 7.27
C LEU A 308 14.01 7.67 8.21
N LEU A 309 13.26 7.36 9.25
CA LEU A 309 13.59 6.26 10.15
C LEU A 309 13.51 4.91 9.44
N SER A 310 12.55 4.73 8.53
CA SER A 310 12.47 3.54 7.67
C SER A 310 13.73 3.39 6.81
N ALA A 311 14.18 4.46 6.16
CA ALA A 311 15.43 4.47 5.39
C ALA A 311 16.65 4.24 6.28
N GLY A 312 16.74 4.91 7.42
CA GLY A 312 17.86 4.84 8.38
C GLY A 312 18.04 3.44 8.97
N SER A 313 16.95 2.70 9.20
CA SER A 313 17.03 1.33 9.72
C SER A 313 17.84 0.40 8.78
N LEU A 314 17.83 0.66 7.47
CA LEU A 314 18.52 -0.15 6.46
C LEU A 314 19.99 0.22 6.30
N VAL A 315 20.39 1.46 6.62
CA VAL A 315 21.79 1.88 6.60
C VAL A 315 22.62 1.05 7.58
N THR A 316 22.02 0.61 8.68
CA THR A 316 22.68 -0.24 9.70
C THR A 316 23.11 -1.63 9.16
N VAL A 317 22.56 -2.07 8.04
CA VAL A 317 22.94 -3.33 7.37
C VAL A 317 24.23 -3.17 6.57
N HIS A 318 24.49 -1.97 6.02
CA HIS A 318 25.67 -1.69 5.20
C HIS A 318 26.94 -1.45 6.04
N ILE A 319 26.80 -1.08 7.32
CA ILE A 319 27.90 -0.67 8.20
C ILE A 319 28.67 -1.86 8.81
N LYS A 320 28.15 -3.09 8.76
CA LYS A 320 28.92 -4.27 9.19
C LYS A 320 29.32 -5.10 7.96
N PRO A 321 30.58 -5.07 7.54
CA PRO A 321 31.10 -6.07 6.62
C PRO A 321 31.02 -7.45 7.30
N LYS A 322 30.80 -8.48 6.46
CA LYS A 322 30.83 -9.89 6.83
C LYS A 322 32.11 -10.27 7.52
#